data_83a6c939632b8d0b020069bfe988c1fb
#
_entry.id   83a6c939632b8d0b020069bfe988c1fb
#
_cell.length_a   1.000
_cell.length_b   1.000
_cell.length_c   1.000
_cell.angle_alpha   90.00
_cell.angle_beta   90.00
_cell.angle_gamma   90.00
#
_symmetry.space_group_name_H-M   'P 1'
#
loop_
_entity.id
_entity.type
_entity.pdbx_description
1 polymer ?
#
loop_
_entity_poly.entity_id
_entity_poly.type
_entity_poly.pdbx_seq_one_letter_code
_entity_poly.pdbx_strand_id
1 'polypeptide(L)'
;MQDGERAGASGDRPRRKRRSREEISRALVDAASELFAERPSGRVTVREIAARADVNPALVYRYFGSKQNLMRAAMEQSQRAIAANIPHVTDVRHDATLLYRATMGEREFVAVLARASLDGVLPDFPAGYPTMGGLVGRIEAELASQPAGRHDPRVVVACLSSLTLGYALFGEFVRRGTGLDDLPDEELDAAIQEVLLDIVGLAYREKTP
;
A
#
# COMPACT_ATOMS: atom_id res chain seq x y z
N MET A 1 -14.61 -63.50 -39.38
CA MET A 1 -15.73 -62.57 -39.28
C MET A 1 -15.92 -62.19 -37.83
N GLN A 2 -15.31 -61.10 -37.40
CA GLN A 2 -15.65 -60.39 -36.17
C GLN A 2 -14.84 -59.10 -36.15
N ASP A 3 -15.55 -58.03 -36.46
CA ASP A 3 -15.05 -56.66 -36.40
C ASP A 3 -14.84 -56.23 -34.94
N GLY A 4 -13.64 -55.81 -34.61
CA GLY A 4 -13.27 -55.21 -33.35
C GLY A 4 -13.35 -53.70 -33.44
N GLU A 5 -14.44 -53.15 -32.96
CA GLU A 5 -14.74 -51.73 -32.83
C GLU A 5 -13.78 -51.05 -31.84
N ARG A 6 -12.87 -50.25 -32.36
CA ARG A 6 -12.00 -49.35 -31.52
C ARG A 6 -12.76 -48.07 -31.23
N ALA A 7 -13.42 -48.04 -30.08
CA ALA A 7 -13.95 -46.80 -29.51
C ALA A 7 -12.80 -45.88 -29.13
N GLY A 8 -12.60 -44.81 -29.92
CA GLY A 8 -11.70 -43.72 -29.62
C GLY A 8 -12.31 -42.83 -28.52
N ALA A 9 -11.88 -42.97 -27.29
CA ALA A 9 -12.18 -42.01 -26.22
C ALA A 9 -11.40 -40.71 -26.47
N SER A 10 -12.01 -39.79 -27.22
CA SER A 10 -11.57 -38.40 -27.32
C SER A 10 -11.84 -37.71 -25.95
N GLY A 11 -10.85 -37.69 -25.08
CA GLY A 11 -10.92 -36.94 -23.83
C GLY A 11 -11.00 -35.44 -24.11
N ASP A 12 -12.20 -34.90 -24.04
CA ASP A 12 -12.47 -33.47 -24.02
C ASP A 12 -11.81 -32.86 -22.78
N ARG A 13 -10.57 -32.39 -22.94
CA ARG A 13 -9.89 -31.58 -21.90
C ARG A 13 -10.62 -30.26 -21.86
N PRO A 14 -11.15 -29.85 -20.67
CA PRO A 14 -11.88 -28.59 -20.55
C PRO A 14 -10.98 -27.44 -21.04
N ARG A 15 -11.44 -26.76 -22.07
CA ARG A 15 -10.78 -25.61 -22.67
C ARG A 15 -10.62 -24.54 -21.58
N ARG A 16 -9.41 -24.40 -21.04
CA ARG A 16 -9.07 -23.39 -20.00
C ARG A 16 -9.53 -22.02 -20.51
N LYS A 17 -10.52 -21.42 -19.84
CA LYS A 17 -11.11 -20.13 -20.22
C LYS A 17 -9.97 -19.12 -20.36
N ARG A 18 -9.84 -18.49 -21.51
CA ARG A 18 -8.77 -17.57 -21.82
C ARG A 18 -8.94 -16.34 -20.92
N ARG A 19 -8.03 -16.13 -19.97
CA ARG A 19 -8.04 -14.96 -19.08
C ARG A 19 -8.03 -13.67 -19.90
N SER A 20 -8.82 -12.68 -19.49
CA SER A 20 -8.81 -11.35 -20.08
C SER A 20 -7.47 -10.64 -19.82
N ARG A 21 -7.21 -9.55 -20.56
CA ARG A 21 -6.03 -8.71 -20.32
C ARG A 21 -6.01 -8.15 -18.90
N GLU A 22 -7.17 -7.74 -18.41
CA GLU A 22 -7.33 -7.16 -17.07
C GLU A 22 -7.09 -8.19 -15.96
N GLU A 23 -7.62 -9.41 -16.12
CA GLU A 23 -7.39 -10.51 -15.20
C GLU A 23 -5.90 -10.89 -15.11
N ILE A 24 -5.20 -10.91 -16.25
CA ILE A 24 -3.75 -11.19 -16.29
C ILE A 24 -2.96 -10.05 -15.63
N SER A 25 -3.31 -8.80 -15.95
CA SER A 25 -2.63 -7.63 -15.38
C SER A 25 -2.77 -7.61 -13.86
N ARG A 26 -3.98 -7.85 -13.35
CA ARG A 26 -4.26 -7.92 -11.91
C ARG A 26 -3.45 -9.04 -11.25
N ALA A 27 -3.51 -10.26 -11.79
CA ALA A 27 -2.76 -11.39 -11.24
C ALA A 27 -1.24 -11.14 -11.19
N LEU A 28 -0.68 -10.42 -12.17
CA LEU A 28 0.72 -10.01 -12.16
C LEU A 28 1.03 -8.99 -11.07
N VAL A 29 0.15 -8.02 -10.86
CA VAL A 29 0.29 -6.99 -9.82
C VAL A 29 0.20 -7.61 -8.44
N ASP A 30 -0.79 -8.49 -8.21
CA ASP A 30 -0.98 -9.18 -6.93
C ASP A 30 0.25 -10.06 -6.60
N ALA A 31 0.69 -10.89 -7.55
CA ALA A 31 1.89 -11.72 -7.39
C ALA A 31 3.18 -10.90 -7.15
N ALA A 32 3.27 -9.73 -7.76
CA ALA A 32 4.39 -8.82 -7.56
C ALA A 32 4.37 -8.20 -6.15
N SER A 33 3.20 -7.76 -5.66
CA SER A 33 3.03 -7.23 -4.31
C SER A 33 3.49 -8.24 -3.26
N GLU A 34 3.01 -9.49 -3.33
CA GLU A 34 3.41 -10.57 -2.41
C GLU A 34 4.93 -10.78 -2.42
N LEU A 35 5.53 -10.97 -3.60
CA LEU A 35 6.95 -11.27 -3.72
C LEU A 35 7.86 -10.12 -3.29
N PHE A 36 7.48 -8.87 -3.57
CA PHE A 36 8.23 -7.69 -3.12
C PHE A 36 8.09 -7.46 -1.61
N ALA A 37 6.99 -7.87 -1.00
CA ALA A 37 6.85 -7.87 0.45
C ALA A 37 7.70 -8.93 1.14
N GLU A 38 7.88 -10.11 0.51
CA GLU A 38 8.67 -11.22 1.06
C GLU A 38 10.19 -10.96 1.01
N ARG A 39 10.69 -10.33 -0.08
CA ARG A 39 12.13 -10.28 -0.41
C ARG A 39 12.56 -8.96 -1.05
N PRO A 40 13.86 -8.58 -0.91
CA PRO A 40 14.42 -7.44 -1.62
C PRO A 40 14.14 -7.49 -3.13
N SER A 41 13.81 -6.35 -3.71
CA SER A 41 13.38 -6.25 -5.12
C SER A 41 14.43 -6.79 -6.11
N GLY A 42 15.71 -6.64 -5.78
CA GLY A 42 16.81 -7.19 -6.58
C GLY A 42 16.82 -8.71 -6.68
N ARG A 43 16.26 -9.41 -5.70
CA ARG A 43 16.18 -10.88 -5.64
C ARG A 43 14.90 -11.45 -6.26
N VAL A 44 13.90 -10.62 -6.53
CA VAL A 44 12.66 -11.02 -7.20
C VAL A 44 12.85 -10.96 -8.71
N THR A 45 12.58 -12.05 -9.40
CA THR A 45 12.70 -12.13 -10.86
C THR A 45 11.34 -12.07 -11.55
N VAL A 46 11.32 -11.57 -12.79
CA VAL A 46 10.11 -11.57 -13.64
C VAL A 46 9.55 -12.98 -13.84
N ARG A 47 10.43 -14.00 -13.88
CA ARG A 47 10.01 -15.39 -14.02
C ARG A 47 9.25 -15.89 -12.80
N GLU A 48 9.68 -15.53 -11.59
CA GLU A 48 8.99 -15.90 -10.35
C GLU A 48 7.63 -15.23 -10.24
N ILE A 49 7.56 -13.93 -10.56
CA ILE A 49 6.29 -13.19 -10.58
C ILE A 49 5.31 -13.85 -11.56
N ALA A 50 5.77 -14.14 -12.78
CA ALA A 50 4.93 -14.76 -13.80
C ALA A 50 4.49 -16.19 -13.42
N ALA A 51 5.38 -16.95 -12.78
CA ALA A 51 5.05 -18.28 -12.26
C ALA A 51 4.00 -18.22 -11.14
N ARG A 52 4.14 -17.27 -10.19
CA ARG A 52 3.18 -17.04 -9.12
C ARG A 52 1.81 -16.63 -9.67
N ALA A 53 1.78 -15.80 -10.71
CA ALA A 53 0.56 -15.36 -11.40
C ALA A 53 -0.03 -16.41 -12.37
N ASP A 54 0.64 -17.53 -12.60
CA ASP A 54 0.30 -18.58 -13.59
C ASP A 54 0.14 -17.99 -15.02
N VAL A 55 1.16 -17.22 -15.46
CA VAL A 55 1.20 -16.61 -16.78
C VAL A 55 2.60 -16.73 -17.42
N ASN A 56 2.65 -16.43 -18.74
CA ASN A 56 3.94 -16.39 -19.45
C ASN A 56 4.74 -15.13 -19.03
N PRO A 57 6.05 -15.25 -18.69
CA PRO A 57 6.90 -14.12 -18.34
C PRO A 57 6.96 -12.98 -19.37
N ALA A 58 6.79 -13.29 -20.66
CA ALA A 58 6.74 -12.28 -21.73
C ALA A 58 5.59 -11.27 -21.54
N LEU A 59 4.52 -11.66 -20.82
CA LEU A 59 3.39 -10.77 -20.56
C LEU A 59 3.74 -9.65 -19.58
N VAL A 60 4.72 -9.85 -18.68
CA VAL A 60 5.22 -8.77 -17.82
C VAL A 60 5.77 -7.63 -18.68
N TYR A 61 6.66 -7.96 -19.60
CA TYR A 61 7.24 -6.94 -20.50
C TYR A 61 6.19 -6.33 -21.44
N ARG A 62 5.25 -7.13 -21.93
CA ARG A 62 4.18 -6.65 -22.80
C ARG A 62 3.22 -5.68 -22.11
N TYR A 63 2.90 -5.88 -20.82
CA TYR A 63 1.90 -5.08 -20.10
C TYR A 63 2.51 -3.93 -19.30
N PHE A 64 3.70 -4.13 -18.76
CA PHE A 64 4.36 -3.18 -17.86
C PHE A 64 5.67 -2.61 -18.42
N GLY A 65 6.25 -3.23 -19.44
CA GLY A 65 7.52 -2.81 -20.01
C GLY A 65 8.74 -3.20 -19.18
N SER A 66 8.66 -3.13 -17.86
CA SER A 66 9.76 -3.46 -16.93
C SER A 66 9.26 -4.00 -15.60
N LYS A 67 10.16 -4.65 -14.83
CA LYS A 67 9.89 -5.06 -13.45
C LYS A 67 9.65 -3.84 -12.54
N GLN A 68 10.34 -2.74 -12.76
CA GLN A 68 10.17 -1.51 -11.98
C GLN A 68 8.78 -0.90 -12.21
N ASN A 69 8.28 -0.88 -13.45
CA ASN A 69 6.93 -0.43 -13.74
C ASN A 69 5.86 -1.34 -13.12
N LEU A 70 6.12 -2.66 -13.07
CA LEU A 70 5.23 -3.60 -12.38
C LEU A 70 5.23 -3.34 -10.86
N MET A 71 6.39 -3.08 -10.25
CA MET A 71 6.50 -2.71 -8.84
C MET A 71 5.73 -1.41 -8.57
N ARG A 72 5.87 -0.39 -9.43
CA ARG A 72 5.09 0.84 -9.32
C ARG A 72 3.59 0.56 -9.38
N ALA A 73 3.14 -0.26 -10.33
CA ALA A 73 1.72 -0.63 -10.44
C ALA A 73 1.20 -1.34 -9.19
N ALA A 74 2.01 -2.20 -8.56
CA ALA A 74 1.70 -2.86 -7.30
C ALA A 74 1.53 -1.85 -6.17
N MET A 75 2.47 -0.91 -6.03
CA MET A 75 2.38 0.16 -5.02
C MET A 75 1.20 1.10 -5.25
N GLU A 76 0.91 1.46 -6.51
CA GLU A 76 -0.26 2.27 -6.87
C GLU A 76 -1.59 1.56 -6.57
N GLN A 77 -1.65 0.23 -6.73
CA GLN A 77 -2.83 -0.55 -6.38
C GLN A 77 -3.10 -0.50 -4.88
N SER A 78 -2.09 -0.75 -4.05
CA SER A 78 -2.21 -0.66 -2.59
C SER A 78 -2.57 0.75 -2.12
N GLN A 79 -1.95 1.77 -2.69
CA GLN A 79 -2.31 3.18 -2.41
C GLN A 79 -3.77 3.49 -2.73
N ARG A 80 -4.28 2.98 -3.85
CA ARG A 80 -5.70 3.15 -4.22
C ARG A 80 -6.62 2.41 -3.26
N ALA A 81 -6.23 1.21 -2.81
CA ALA A 81 -7.00 0.47 -1.82
C ALA A 81 -7.07 1.22 -0.49
N ILE A 82 -5.95 1.76 -0.01
CA ILE A 82 -5.91 2.62 1.18
C ILE A 82 -6.81 3.84 0.99
N ALA A 83 -6.67 4.56 -0.12
CA ALA A 83 -7.45 5.78 -0.39
C ALA A 83 -8.97 5.50 -0.51
N ALA A 84 -9.36 4.36 -1.07
CA ALA A 84 -10.76 3.96 -1.21
C ALA A 84 -11.44 3.66 0.13
N ASN A 85 -10.65 3.28 1.14
CA ASN A 85 -11.14 3.01 2.50
C ASN A 85 -11.22 4.28 3.37
N ILE A 86 -10.80 5.45 2.83
CA ILE A 86 -10.92 6.74 3.49
C ILE A 86 -12.15 7.44 2.88
N PRO A 87 -13.31 7.42 3.54
CA PRO A 87 -14.48 8.15 3.07
C PRO A 87 -14.13 9.64 3.03
N HIS A 88 -14.65 10.36 2.04
CA HIS A 88 -14.52 11.81 1.97
C HIS A 88 -15.35 12.47 3.07
N VAL A 89 -14.83 12.42 4.30
CA VAL A 89 -15.44 13.05 5.47
C VAL A 89 -14.89 14.47 5.61
N THR A 90 -15.68 15.36 6.18
CA THR A 90 -15.36 16.77 6.31
C THR A 90 -14.38 17.11 7.45
N ASP A 91 -13.93 16.10 8.22
CA ASP A 91 -13.05 16.26 9.37
C ASP A 91 -11.68 15.66 9.13
N VAL A 92 -10.66 16.49 9.07
CA VAL A 92 -9.25 16.11 8.89
C VAL A 92 -8.77 15.17 9.99
N ARG A 93 -9.23 15.34 11.23
CA ARG A 93 -8.84 14.45 12.35
C ARG A 93 -9.35 13.03 12.14
N HIS A 94 -10.58 12.91 11.69
CA HIS A 94 -11.17 11.63 11.34
C HIS A 94 -10.43 10.97 10.16
N ASP A 95 -10.10 11.74 9.12
CA ASP A 95 -9.34 11.27 7.97
C ASP A 95 -7.94 10.76 8.35
N ALA A 96 -7.26 11.45 9.27
CA ALA A 96 -5.94 11.03 9.77
C ALA A 96 -6.03 9.68 10.51
N THR A 97 -7.09 9.48 11.33
CA THR A 97 -7.36 8.21 12.00
C THR A 97 -7.62 7.08 11.00
N LEU A 98 -8.44 7.33 9.98
CA LEU A 98 -8.74 6.35 8.94
C LEU A 98 -7.48 5.99 8.13
N LEU A 99 -6.64 6.98 7.79
CA LEU A 99 -5.38 6.75 7.09
C LEU A 99 -4.43 5.88 7.93
N TYR A 100 -4.33 6.15 9.22
CA TYR A 100 -3.56 5.32 10.14
C TYR A 100 -4.06 3.87 10.12
N ARG A 101 -5.35 3.64 10.37
CA ARG A 101 -5.95 2.29 10.40
C ARG A 101 -5.79 1.55 9.07
N ALA A 102 -6.03 2.23 7.96
CA ALA A 102 -5.87 1.66 6.64
C ALA A 102 -4.40 1.26 6.37
N THR A 103 -3.44 2.09 6.78
CA THR A 103 -2.02 1.77 6.66
C THR A 103 -1.61 0.59 7.54
N MET A 104 -2.14 0.50 8.77
CA MET A 104 -1.91 -0.65 9.65
C MET A 104 -2.47 -1.96 9.08
N GLY A 105 -3.56 -1.90 8.31
CA GLY A 105 -4.13 -3.05 7.61
C GLY A 105 -3.31 -3.50 6.39
N GLU A 106 -2.50 -2.61 5.80
CA GLU A 106 -1.77 -2.86 4.55
C GLU A 106 -0.27 -3.14 4.78
N ARG A 107 0.04 -4.10 5.66
CA ARG A 107 1.43 -4.44 6.04
C ARG A 107 2.31 -4.84 4.86
N GLU A 108 1.75 -5.51 3.85
CA GLU A 108 2.47 -5.89 2.63
C GLU A 108 2.92 -4.64 1.85
N PHE A 109 2.05 -3.66 1.69
CA PHE A 109 2.39 -2.40 1.05
C PHE A 109 3.52 -1.68 1.80
N VAL A 110 3.43 -1.59 3.13
CA VAL A 110 4.48 -0.94 3.95
C VAL A 110 5.81 -1.67 3.81
N ALA A 111 5.79 -3.00 3.79
CA ALA A 111 7.00 -3.80 3.59
C ALA A 111 7.61 -3.59 2.19
N VAL A 112 6.80 -3.54 1.14
CA VAL A 112 7.25 -3.23 -0.24
C VAL A 112 7.87 -1.83 -0.31
N LEU A 113 7.21 -0.83 0.29
CA LEU A 113 7.69 0.56 0.34
C LEU A 113 9.05 0.65 1.05
N ALA A 114 9.18 0.01 2.21
CA ALA A 114 10.42 0.00 2.98
C ALA A 114 11.57 -0.67 2.21
N ARG A 115 11.32 -1.84 1.60
CA ARG A 115 12.33 -2.54 0.79
C ARG A 115 12.74 -1.74 -0.42
N ALA A 116 11.78 -1.16 -1.15
CA ALA A 116 12.07 -0.34 -2.32
C ALA A 116 12.89 0.91 -1.95
N SER A 117 12.61 1.50 -0.78
CA SER A 117 13.38 2.62 -0.23
C SER A 117 14.82 2.23 0.10
N LEU A 118 15.01 1.12 0.82
CA LEU A 118 16.34 0.61 1.18
C LEU A 118 17.17 0.18 -0.03
N ASP A 119 16.51 -0.38 -1.06
CA ASP A 119 17.14 -0.79 -2.32
C ASP A 119 17.45 0.42 -3.23
N GLY A 120 16.99 1.64 -2.89
CA GLY A 120 17.13 2.83 -3.72
C GLY A 120 16.37 2.76 -5.06
N VAL A 121 15.28 1.99 -5.10
CA VAL A 121 14.49 1.72 -6.32
C VAL A 121 13.03 2.15 -6.17
N LEU A 122 12.76 3.09 -5.25
CA LEU A 122 11.43 3.68 -5.14
C LEU A 122 10.98 4.20 -6.51
N PRO A 123 9.81 3.78 -7.00
CA PRO A 123 9.28 4.30 -8.24
C PRO A 123 8.98 5.80 -8.11
N ASP A 124 9.18 6.52 -9.19
CA ASP A 124 8.72 7.90 -9.29
C ASP A 124 7.19 7.94 -9.38
N PHE A 125 6.56 8.82 -8.59
CA PHE A 125 5.11 9.02 -8.57
C PHE A 125 4.81 10.46 -9.02
N PRO A 126 4.70 10.71 -10.34
CA PRO A 126 4.54 12.06 -10.89
C PRO A 126 3.32 12.82 -10.34
N ALA A 127 2.26 12.10 -10.00
CA ALA A 127 1.04 12.67 -9.41
C ALA A 127 1.09 12.78 -7.87
N GLY A 128 2.25 12.47 -7.26
CA GLY A 128 2.38 12.36 -5.81
C GLY A 128 1.69 11.13 -5.22
N TYR A 129 1.64 11.09 -3.90
CA TYR A 129 0.93 10.05 -3.16
C TYR A 129 -0.49 10.53 -2.84
N PRO A 130 -1.55 9.91 -3.41
CA PRO A 130 -2.93 10.39 -3.26
C PRO A 130 -3.38 10.54 -1.81
N THR A 131 -2.96 9.63 -0.93
CA THR A 131 -3.30 9.64 0.49
C THR A 131 -2.70 10.83 1.23
N MET A 132 -1.39 11.05 1.09
CA MET A 132 -0.68 12.16 1.75
C MET A 132 -1.08 13.51 1.14
N GLY A 133 -1.08 13.62 -0.18
CA GLY A 133 -1.48 14.85 -0.89
C GLY A 133 -2.94 15.22 -0.62
N GLY A 134 -3.83 14.25 -0.53
CA GLY A 134 -5.23 14.46 -0.17
C GLY A 134 -5.37 15.02 1.25
N LEU A 135 -4.62 14.51 2.23
CA LEU A 135 -4.66 15.01 3.60
C LEU A 135 -4.08 16.44 3.69
N VAL A 136 -2.95 16.71 3.02
CA VAL A 136 -2.40 18.08 2.92
C VAL A 136 -3.42 19.05 2.38
N GLY A 137 -4.03 18.74 1.23
CA GLY A 137 -5.01 19.62 0.60
C GLY A 137 -6.24 19.88 1.46
N ARG A 138 -6.68 18.93 2.27
CA ARG A 138 -7.79 19.12 3.24
C ARG A 138 -7.40 20.05 4.38
N ILE A 139 -6.22 19.87 4.97
CA ILE A 139 -5.71 20.79 6.00
C ILE A 139 -5.59 22.21 5.43
N GLU A 140 -5.06 22.37 4.23
CA GLU A 140 -4.94 23.66 3.57
C GLU A 140 -6.32 24.32 3.33
N ALA A 141 -7.31 23.54 2.90
CA ALA A 141 -8.68 24.02 2.67
C ALA A 141 -9.35 24.47 3.98
N GLU A 142 -9.17 23.74 5.08
CA GLU A 142 -9.70 24.16 6.38
C GLU A 142 -9.01 25.42 6.90
N LEU A 143 -7.67 25.53 6.71
CA LEU A 143 -6.91 26.72 7.12
C LEU A 143 -7.18 27.96 6.25
N ALA A 144 -7.72 27.80 5.03
CA ALA A 144 -8.02 28.93 4.16
C ALA A 144 -9.03 29.92 4.78
N SER A 145 -9.85 29.45 5.73
CA SER A 145 -10.83 30.26 6.47
C SER A 145 -10.41 30.64 7.89
N GLN A 146 -9.18 30.27 8.30
CA GLN A 146 -8.68 30.47 9.66
C GLN A 146 -7.33 31.23 9.66
N PRO A 147 -6.91 31.80 10.80
CA PRO A 147 -5.56 32.36 10.91
C PRO A 147 -4.49 31.30 10.59
N ALA A 148 -3.40 31.73 9.96
CA ALA A 148 -2.30 30.82 9.61
C ALA A 148 -1.83 30.00 10.80
N GLY A 149 -1.89 28.67 10.66
CA GLY A 149 -1.42 27.74 11.68
C GLY A 149 0.07 27.86 11.95
N ARG A 150 0.53 27.24 13.04
CA ARG A 150 1.93 27.30 13.49
C ARG A 150 2.89 26.59 12.53
N HIS A 151 2.46 25.49 11.94
CA HIS A 151 3.28 24.62 11.11
C HIS A 151 2.70 24.44 9.71
N ASP A 152 3.59 24.30 8.74
CA ASP A 152 3.21 23.96 7.36
C ASP A 152 2.47 22.62 7.33
N PRO A 153 1.27 22.52 6.74
CA PRO A 153 0.50 21.28 6.62
C PRO A 153 1.31 20.12 6.04
N ARG A 154 2.20 20.40 5.10
CA ARG A 154 3.08 19.36 4.49
C ARG A 154 4.02 18.75 5.50
N VAL A 155 4.56 19.55 6.41
CA VAL A 155 5.44 19.07 7.49
C VAL A 155 4.66 18.23 8.49
N VAL A 156 3.45 18.66 8.86
CA VAL A 156 2.57 17.91 9.77
C VAL A 156 2.23 16.54 9.19
N VAL A 157 1.82 16.49 7.93
CA VAL A 157 1.50 15.23 7.23
C VAL A 157 2.75 14.35 7.07
N ALA A 158 3.93 14.93 6.83
CA ALA A 158 5.17 14.18 6.77
C ALA A 158 5.51 13.52 8.13
N CYS A 159 5.36 14.24 9.23
CA CYS A 159 5.56 13.69 10.59
C CYS A 159 4.54 12.57 10.89
N LEU A 160 3.26 12.81 10.61
CA LEU A 160 2.19 11.84 10.78
C LEU A 160 2.46 10.55 9.99
N SER A 161 2.81 10.68 8.71
CA SER A 161 3.12 9.55 7.84
C SER A 161 4.37 8.80 8.29
N SER A 162 5.40 9.51 8.72
CA SER A 162 6.64 8.90 9.22
C SER A 162 6.40 8.09 10.49
N LEU A 163 5.59 8.60 11.42
CA LEU A 163 5.21 7.89 12.64
C LEU A 163 4.39 6.65 12.30
N THR A 164 3.37 6.78 11.45
CA THR A 164 2.50 5.68 11.05
C THR A 164 3.28 4.56 10.36
N LEU A 165 4.09 4.90 9.35
CA LEU A 165 4.91 3.92 8.61
C LEU A 165 5.98 3.29 9.50
N GLY A 166 6.62 4.09 10.37
CA GLY A 166 7.61 3.62 11.33
C GLY A 166 7.00 2.64 12.33
N TYR A 167 5.81 2.95 12.86
CA TYR A 167 5.12 2.05 13.78
C TYR A 167 4.63 0.77 13.09
N ALA A 168 4.17 0.85 11.83
CA ALA A 168 3.79 -0.33 11.06
C ALA A 168 4.96 -1.31 10.85
N LEU A 169 6.20 -0.80 10.74
CA LEU A 169 7.40 -1.62 10.53
C LEU A 169 8.06 -2.07 11.83
N PHE A 170 8.13 -1.19 12.81
CA PHE A 170 8.95 -1.37 14.01
C PHE A 170 8.11 -1.40 15.29
N GLY A 171 6.79 -1.42 15.21
CA GLY A 171 5.90 -1.28 16.36
C GLY A 171 6.19 -2.27 17.48
N GLU A 172 6.44 -3.54 17.15
CA GLU A 172 6.79 -4.55 18.15
C GLU A 172 8.14 -4.27 18.84
N PHE A 173 9.15 -3.84 18.07
CA PHE A 173 10.45 -3.44 18.62
C PHE A 173 10.32 -2.21 19.52
N VAL A 174 9.58 -1.20 19.06
CA VAL A 174 9.35 0.03 19.82
C VAL A 174 8.57 -0.26 21.11
N ARG A 175 7.51 -1.05 21.02
CA ARG A 175 6.68 -1.48 22.13
C ARG A 175 7.53 -2.11 23.25
N ARG A 176 8.38 -3.08 22.91
CA ARG A 176 9.30 -3.70 23.86
C ARG A 176 10.33 -2.73 24.41
N GLY A 177 10.90 -1.89 23.56
CA GLY A 177 11.90 -0.92 23.97
C GLY A 177 11.38 0.19 24.89
N THR A 178 10.08 0.47 24.85
CA THR A 178 9.42 1.48 25.69
C THR A 178 8.68 0.88 26.90
N GLY A 179 8.69 -0.46 27.06
CA GLY A 179 8.02 -1.12 28.16
C GLY A 179 6.49 -1.11 28.08
N LEU A 180 5.93 -1.08 26.85
CA LEU A 180 4.48 -1.10 26.60
C LEU A 180 3.95 -2.51 26.32
N ASP A 181 4.72 -3.55 26.67
CA ASP A 181 4.35 -4.95 26.41
C ASP A 181 3.16 -5.43 27.23
N ASP A 182 2.90 -4.78 28.36
CA ASP A 182 1.80 -5.07 29.27
C ASP A 182 0.47 -4.43 28.84
N LEU A 183 0.49 -3.46 27.91
CA LEU A 183 -0.75 -2.85 27.42
C LEU A 183 -1.44 -3.76 26.40
N PRO A 184 -2.78 -3.93 26.52
CA PRO A 184 -3.59 -4.57 25.48
C PRO A 184 -3.44 -3.83 24.14
N ASP A 185 -3.50 -4.59 23.03
CA ASP A 185 -3.33 -4.03 21.69
C ASP A 185 -4.34 -2.91 21.38
N GLU A 186 -5.59 -3.06 21.81
CA GLU A 186 -6.63 -2.04 21.60
C GLU A 186 -6.37 -0.74 22.36
N GLU A 187 -5.86 -0.83 23.58
CA GLU A 187 -5.53 0.36 24.41
C GLU A 187 -4.33 1.09 23.82
N LEU A 188 -3.30 0.34 23.40
CA LEU A 188 -2.11 0.93 22.77
C LEU A 188 -2.47 1.58 21.43
N ASP A 189 -3.30 0.95 20.61
CA ASP A 189 -3.75 1.50 19.34
C ASP A 189 -4.54 2.81 19.54
N ALA A 190 -5.43 2.84 20.52
CA ALA A 190 -6.16 4.06 20.89
C ALA A 190 -5.24 5.19 21.34
N ALA A 191 -4.27 4.89 22.21
CA ALA A 191 -3.30 5.89 22.69
C ALA A 191 -2.43 6.45 21.55
N ILE A 192 -2.00 5.61 20.62
CA ILE A 192 -1.26 6.05 19.42
C ILE A 192 -2.13 6.96 18.56
N GLN A 193 -3.41 6.63 18.37
CA GLN A 193 -4.33 7.47 17.60
C GLN A 193 -4.52 8.84 18.26
N GLU A 194 -4.60 8.94 19.58
CA GLU A 194 -4.64 10.23 20.28
C GLU A 194 -3.42 11.08 19.99
N VAL A 195 -2.22 10.51 20.08
CA VAL A 195 -0.97 11.20 19.75
C VAL A 195 -0.95 11.68 18.29
N LEU A 196 -1.43 10.85 17.36
CA LEU A 196 -1.54 11.23 15.95
C LEU A 196 -2.49 12.43 15.74
N LEU A 197 -3.62 12.45 16.45
CA LEU A 197 -4.57 13.58 16.42
C LEU A 197 -3.99 14.86 17.01
N ASP A 198 -3.15 14.74 18.03
CA ASP A 198 -2.40 15.89 18.56
C ASP A 198 -1.41 16.45 17.54
N ILE A 199 -0.72 15.58 16.81
CA ILE A 199 0.18 16.00 15.72
C ILE A 199 -0.60 16.74 14.63
N VAL A 200 -1.75 16.24 14.22
CA VAL A 200 -2.64 16.95 13.28
C VAL A 200 -3.03 18.33 13.83
N GLY A 201 -3.35 18.40 15.13
CA GLY A 201 -3.67 19.65 15.83
C GLY A 201 -2.57 20.70 15.77
N LEU A 202 -1.31 20.33 15.54
CA LEU A 202 -0.21 21.28 15.38
C LEU A 202 -0.34 22.17 14.15
N ALA A 203 -1.06 21.72 13.11
CA ALA A 203 -1.35 22.54 11.94
C ALA A 203 -2.26 23.74 12.27
N TYR A 204 -3.11 23.60 13.29
CA TYR A 204 -4.16 24.58 13.64
C TYR A 204 -3.80 25.50 14.83
N ARG A 205 -2.75 25.17 15.59
CA ARG A 205 -2.36 25.98 16.74
C ARG A 205 -1.72 27.28 16.29
N GLU A 206 -2.20 28.40 16.82
CA GLU A 206 -1.58 29.71 16.63
C GLU A 206 -0.12 29.73 17.12
N LYS A 207 0.73 30.52 16.43
CA LYS A 207 2.07 30.81 16.96
C LYS A 207 1.89 31.60 18.25
N THR A 208 2.27 31.02 19.38
CA THR A 208 2.40 31.78 20.61
C THR A 208 3.44 32.90 20.40
N PRO A 209 3.13 34.17 20.73
CA PRO A 209 4.03 35.28 20.50
C PRO A 209 5.38 35.14 21.26
#